data_78436b1bc5751e6782e243c34618398c
#
_entry.id   78436b1bc5751e6782e243c34618398c
#
_cell.length_a   1.000
_cell.length_b   1.000
_cell.length_c   1.000
_cell.angle_alpha   90.00
_cell.angle_beta   90.00
_cell.angle_gamma   90.00
#
_symmetry.space_group_name_H-M   'P 1'
#
loop_
_entity.id
_entity.type
_entity.pdbx_description
1 polymer ?
#
loop_
_entity_poly.entity_id
_entity_poly.type
_entity_poly.pdbx_seq_one_letter_code
_entity_poly.pdbx_strand_id
1 'polypeptide(L)'
;MSHPHFESPAALYAAYELASTKLYYPRGTVRCSADPMFRTRFARDLGCLLDVDPDVVAWLCLPTEFETALGPHVPDFLVDYEGGVRMYIDAVDETEIPEIAEGAALAGLRYRAVPRREVEEGFRLANARDMLRYARCRTPLNDRLRMLSALEEAGSLTIADCFQVFRETQPLTGISWMYLHRLISMDIDEAMIGPDTVVRRYPR
;
A
#
# COMPACT_ATOMS: atom_id res chain seq x y z
N MET A 1 -0.68 -47.65 1.59
CA MET A 1 -0.15 -46.38 1.13
C MET A 1 -1.15 -45.31 1.54
N SER A 2 -0.92 -44.66 2.69
CA SER A 2 -1.82 -43.61 3.19
C SER A 2 -1.49 -42.33 2.42
N HIS A 3 -2.48 -41.77 1.72
CA HIS A 3 -2.39 -40.44 1.14
C HIS A 3 -2.21 -39.44 2.29
N PRO A 4 -1.28 -38.49 2.21
CA PRO A 4 -1.22 -37.41 3.16
C PRO A 4 -2.53 -36.63 3.02
N HIS A 5 -3.34 -36.61 4.08
CA HIS A 5 -4.43 -35.63 4.23
C HIS A 5 -3.74 -34.26 4.26
N PHE A 6 -3.84 -33.51 3.18
CA PHE A 6 -3.65 -32.08 3.23
C PHE A 6 -4.84 -31.53 4.03
N GLU A 7 -4.64 -31.34 5.33
CA GLU A 7 -5.57 -30.54 6.11
C GLU A 7 -5.61 -29.14 5.45
N SER A 8 -6.81 -28.72 5.07
CA SER A 8 -7.00 -27.35 4.58
C SER A 8 -6.47 -26.38 5.63
N PRO A 9 -5.75 -25.32 5.25
CA PRO A 9 -5.16 -24.35 6.17
C PRO A 9 -6.28 -23.62 6.93
N ALA A 10 -6.63 -24.15 8.09
CA ALA A 10 -7.83 -23.73 8.85
C ALA A 10 -7.70 -22.28 9.36
N ALA A 11 -6.49 -21.86 9.76
CA ALA A 11 -6.26 -20.50 10.23
C ALA A 11 -6.36 -19.49 9.08
N LEU A 12 -5.86 -19.84 7.92
CA LEU A 12 -5.98 -19.02 6.71
C LEU A 12 -7.45 -18.84 6.31
N TYR A 13 -8.24 -19.91 6.36
CA TYR A 13 -9.67 -19.84 6.04
C TYR A 13 -10.44 -18.96 7.02
N ALA A 14 -10.17 -19.09 8.32
CA ALA A 14 -10.76 -18.24 9.35
C ALA A 14 -10.36 -16.77 9.20
N ALA A 15 -9.11 -16.50 8.79
CA ALA A 15 -8.62 -15.14 8.51
C ALA A 15 -9.37 -14.51 7.32
N TYR A 16 -9.60 -15.27 6.24
CA TYR A 16 -10.40 -14.83 5.10
C TYR A 16 -11.87 -14.57 5.46
N GLU A 17 -12.51 -15.47 6.20
CA GLU A 17 -13.88 -15.27 6.67
C GLU A 17 -13.99 -14.00 7.49
N LEU A 18 -13.10 -13.79 8.46
CA LEU A 18 -13.09 -12.58 9.29
C LEU A 18 -12.92 -11.32 8.44
N ALA A 19 -11.96 -11.32 7.50
CA ALA A 19 -11.68 -10.17 6.64
C ALA A 19 -12.85 -9.88 5.68
N SER A 20 -13.52 -10.89 5.13
CA SER A 20 -14.64 -10.75 4.20
C SER A 20 -15.85 -10.03 4.80
N THR A 21 -16.00 -10.07 6.12
CA THR A 21 -17.09 -9.36 6.84
C THR A 21 -16.76 -7.89 7.10
N LYS A 22 -15.55 -7.43 6.81
CA LYS A 22 -15.07 -6.09 7.14
C LYS A 22 -14.96 -5.22 5.90
N LEU A 23 -15.26 -3.94 6.08
CA LEU A 23 -15.11 -2.94 5.04
C LEU A 23 -14.42 -1.70 5.60
N TYR A 24 -13.23 -1.42 5.07
CA TYR A 24 -12.43 -0.27 5.47
C TYR A 24 -12.20 0.68 4.30
N TYR A 25 -12.14 1.97 4.58
CA TYR A 25 -11.90 3.03 3.59
C TYR A 25 -10.48 3.62 3.75
N PRO A 26 -9.87 4.07 2.62
CA PRO A 26 -10.36 4.03 1.25
C PRO A 26 -10.39 2.60 0.69
N ARG A 27 -11.28 2.30 -0.27
CA ARG A 27 -11.39 0.94 -0.86
C ARG A 27 -10.40 0.70 -2.01
N GLY A 28 -9.91 1.77 -2.61
CA GLY A 28 -8.98 1.69 -3.73
C GLY A 28 -7.59 1.26 -3.29
N THR A 29 -6.92 0.45 -4.10
CA THR A 29 -5.52 0.10 -4.03
C THR A 29 -4.92 0.17 -5.42
N VAL A 30 -3.61 0.28 -5.53
CA VAL A 30 -2.91 0.35 -6.82
C VAL A 30 -1.85 -0.74 -6.97
N ARG A 31 -1.38 -1.34 -5.86
CA ARG A 31 -0.34 -2.38 -5.86
C ARG A 31 -0.81 -3.71 -5.27
N CYS A 32 -2.06 -3.81 -4.81
CA CYS A 32 -2.61 -5.08 -4.38
C CYS A 32 -2.82 -6.00 -5.57
N SER A 33 -2.23 -7.20 -5.52
CA SER A 33 -2.27 -8.18 -6.61
C SER A 33 -3.58 -8.96 -6.70
N ALA A 34 -4.45 -8.84 -5.68
CA ALA A 34 -5.74 -9.51 -5.59
C ALA A 34 -6.79 -8.56 -4.98
N ASP A 35 -7.99 -9.06 -4.73
CA ASP A 35 -9.00 -8.31 -4.00
C ASP A 35 -8.52 -8.03 -2.57
N PRO A 36 -8.43 -6.74 -2.17
CA PRO A 36 -7.91 -6.39 -0.87
C PRO A 36 -8.88 -6.78 0.25
N MET A 37 -8.37 -7.54 1.21
CA MET A 37 -9.12 -8.00 2.38
C MET A 37 -8.32 -7.74 3.66
N PHE A 38 -8.91 -7.03 4.61
CA PHE A 38 -8.21 -6.61 5.83
C PHE A 38 -8.96 -7.09 7.06
N ARG A 39 -8.25 -7.74 7.99
CA ARG A 39 -8.82 -8.17 9.28
C ARG A 39 -9.10 -6.99 10.21
N THR A 40 -8.31 -5.93 10.09
CA THR A 40 -8.40 -4.75 10.97
C THR A 40 -8.30 -3.46 10.17
N ARG A 41 -8.77 -2.35 10.77
CA ARG A 41 -8.56 -1.02 10.21
C ARG A 41 -7.06 -0.69 10.13
N PHE A 42 -6.29 -1.11 11.12
CA PHE A 42 -4.86 -0.86 11.16
C PHE A 42 -4.12 -1.57 10.01
N ALA A 43 -4.46 -2.84 9.71
CA ALA A 43 -3.95 -3.50 8.52
C ALA A 43 -4.30 -2.71 7.23
N ARG A 44 -5.54 -2.15 7.12
CA ARG A 44 -5.88 -1.30 5.98
C ARG A 44 -5.01 -0.03 5.91
N ASP A 45 -4.70 0.58 7.04
CA ASP A 45 -3.86 1.77 7.12
C ASP A 45 -2.43 1.47 6.65
N LEU A 46 -1.85 0.37 7.09
CA LEU A 46 -0.57 -0.12 6.58
C LEU A 46 -0.64 -0.39 5.07
N GLY A 47 -1.72 -1.02 4.58
CA GLY A 47 -1.95 -1.21 3.14
C GLY A 47 -2.00 0.11 2.35
N CYS A 48 -2.46 1.24 2.96
CA CYS A 48 -2.36 2.55 2.33
C CYS A 48 -0.90 2.99 2.15
N LEU A 49 -0.05 2.73 3.14
CA LEU A 49 1.37 3.06 3.06
C LEU A 49 2.09 2.19 2.02
N LEU A 50 1.76 0.89 1.94
CA LEU A 50 2.31 -0.01 0.90
C LEU A 50 1.97 0.45 -0.52
N ASP A 51 0.80 1.06 -0.73
CA ASP A 51 0.41 1.59 -2.05
C ASP A 51 1.20 2.84 -2.47
N VAL A 52 1.71 3.63 -1.52
CA VAL A 52 2.47 4.86 -1.78
C VAL A 52 3.97 4.72 -1.55
N ASP A 53 4.43 3.58 -1.04
CA ASP A 53 5.84 3.29 -0.83
C ASP A 53 6.55 3.14 -2.20
N PRO A 54 7.62 3.93 -2.49
CA PRO A 54 8.33 3.86 -3.76
C PRO A 54 9.02 2.52 -4.00
N ASP A 55 9.40 1.80 -2.94
CA ASP A 55 10.13 0.53 -3.04
C ASP A 55 9.21 -0.69 -3.18
N VAL A 56 7.90 -0.54 -2.91
CA VAL A 56 6.91 -1.62 -3.03
C VAL A 56 6.49 -1.80 -4.49
N VAL A 57 6.73 -2.97 -5.05
CA VAL A 57 6.28 -3.36 -6.40
C VAL A 57 4.84 -3.85 -6.37
N ALA A 58 4.55 -4.79 -5.49
CA ALA A 58 3.23 -5.38 -5.30
C ALA A 58 3.05 -5.90 -3.88
N TRP A 59 1.80 -6.11 -3.47
CA TRP A 59 1.49 -6.75 -2.20
C TRP A 59 0.20 -7.58 -2.28
N LEU A 60 0.04 -8.49 -1.35
CA LEU A 60 -1.09 -9.42 -1.26
C LEU A 60 -1.54 -9.52 0.20
N CYS A 61 -2.85 -9.52 0.46
CA CYS A 61 -3.41 -9.78 1.79
C CYS A 61 -3.46 -11.27 2.10
N LEU A 62 -3.23 -11.62 3.38
CA LEU A 62 -3.44 -12.95 3.94
C LEU A 62 -2.82 -14.05 3.06
N PRO A 63 -1.51 -14.02 2.80
CA PRO A 63 -0.88 -14.81 1.74
C PRO A 63 -0.81 -16.31 2.03
N THR A 64 -0.60 -16.69 3.29
CA THR A 64 -0.41 -18.08 3.73
C THR A 64 -0.50 -18.16 5.25
N GLU A 65 -0.54 -19.37 5.80
CA GLU A 65 -0.28 -19.60 7.22
C GLU A 65 1.04 -20.31 7.42
N PHE A 66 1.65 -20.15 8.60
CA PHE A 66 2.84 -20.88 9.06
C PHE A 66 2.73 -21.17 10.56
N GLU A 67 3.42 -22.24 11.02
CA GLU A 67 3.38 -22.66 12.41
C GLU A 67 4.27 -21.78 13.29
N THR A 68 3.78 -21.48 14.49
CA THR A 68 4.51 -20.80 15.57
C THR A 68 4.34 -21.54 16.88
N ALA A 69 5.09 -21.18 17.91
CA ALA A 69 4.91 -21.72 19.25
C ALA A 69 3.50 -21.42 19.85
N LEU A 70 2.80 -20.43 19.31
CA LEU A 70 1.43 -20.06 19.71
C LEU A 70 0.35 -20.71 18.85
N GLY A 71 0.72 -21.54 17.87
CA GLY A 71 -0.14 -22.14 16.85
C GLY A 71 0.01 -21.50 15.48
N PRO A 72 -0.86 -21.85 14.52
CA PRO A 72 -0.78 -21.35 13.16
C PRO A 72 -1.02 -19.84 13.10
N HIS A 73 -0.17 -19.13 12.37
CA HIS A 73 -0.22 -17.69 12.18
C HIS A 73 -0.42 -17.33 10.70
N VAL A 74 -1.25 -16.33 10.42
CA VAL A 74 -1.49 -15.78 9.09
C VAL A 74 -1.03 -14.33 9.07
N PRO A 75 0.03 -13.97 8.33
CA PRO A 75 0.45 -12.58 8.17
C PRO A 75 -0.61 -11.73 7.49
N ASP A 76 -0.65 -10.43 7.78
CA ASP A 76 -1.53 -9.50 7.09
C ASP A 76 -1.16 -9.33 5.62
N PHE A 77 0.15 -9.33 5.32
CA PHE A 77 0.65 -9.07 3.97
C PHE A 77 1.81 -9.96 3.56
N LEU A 78 1.89 -10.22 2.25
CA LEU A 78 3.11 -10.51 1.54
C LEU A 78 3.43 -9.34 0.63
N VAL A 79 4.64 -8.79 0.74
CA VAL A 79 5.08 -7.60 0.00
C VAL A 79 6.28 -7.93 -0.86
N ASP A 80 6.20 -7.60 -2.13
CA ASP A 80 7.30 -7.66 -3.10
C ASP A 80 7.92 -6.26 -3.23
N TYR A 81 9.20 -6.14 -2.90
CA TYR A 81 9.97 -4.91 -3.03
C TYR A 81 10.84 -4.90 -4.28
N GLU A 82 11.27 -3.71 -4.68
CA GLU A 82 12.31 -3.53 -5.70
C GLU A 82 13.54 -4.39 -5.36
N GLY A 83 14.26 -4.86 -6.39
CA GLY A 83 15.39 -5.78 -6.19
C GLY A 83 15.00 -7.23 -5.86
N GLY A 84 13.72 -7.60 -5.92
CA GLY A 84 13.25 -8.98 -5.74
C GLY A 84 13.18 -9.45 -4.29
N VAL A 85 13.23 -8.54 -3.33
CA VAL A 85 13.05 -8.87 -1.91
C VAL A 85 11.56 -9.09 -1.64
N ARG A 86 11.25 -10.24 -1.00
CA ARG A 86 9.89 -10.59 -0.58
C ARG A 86 9.82 -10.68 0.93
N MET A 87 8.80 -10.09 1.55
CA MET A 87 8.67 -9.99 3.00
C MET A 87 7.22 -10.21 3.45
N TYR A 88 7.04 -10.98 4.51
CA TYR A 88 5.77 -11.12 5.21
C TYR A 88 5.68 -10.04 6.28
N ILE A 89 4.52 -9.37 6.37
CA ILE A 89 4.36 -8.22 7.24
C ILE A 89 3.06 -8.32 8.02
N ASP A 90 3.13 -7.97 9.31
CA ASP A 90 1.96 -7.76 10.16
C ASP A 90 1.87 -6.31 10.64
N ALA A 91 0.63 -5.82 10.73
CA ALA A 91 0.29 -4.59 11.40
C ALA A 91 0.04 -4.90 12.89
N VAL A 92 0.94 -4.45 13.78
CA VAL A 92 0.87 -4.73 15.23
C VAL A 92 0.63 -3.44 16.02
N ASP A 93 -0.14 -3.54 17.11
CA ASP A 93 -0.46 -2.34 17.91
C ASP A 93 0.78 -1.75 18.59
N GLU A 94 1.61 -2.55 19.24
CA GLU A 94 2.75 -2.04 20.02
C GLU A 94 4.07 -2.67 19.63
N THR A 95 4.21 -3.99 19.79
CA THR A 95 5.49 -4.68 19.64
C THR A 95 5.32 -5.97 18.85
N GLU A 96 6.42 -6.41 18.25
CA GLU A 96 6.56 -7.73 17.64
C GLU A 96 6.35 -8.83 18.70
N ILE A 97 5.70 -9.91 18.30
CA ILE A 97 5.54 -11.12 19.09
C ILE A 97 6.69 -12.05 18.69
N PRO A 98 7.68 -12.31 19.60
CA PRO A 98 8.89 -13.07 19.26
C PRO A 98 8.59 -14.45 18.65
N GLU A 99 7.56 -15.14 19.16
CA GLU A 99 7.17 -16.47 18.70
C GLU A 99 6.71 -16.48 17.23
N ILE A 100 6.16 -15.36 16.74
CA ILE A 100 5.77 -15.23 15.34
C ILE A 100 7.03 -15.05 14.48
N ALA A 101 7.95 -14.19 14.89
CA ALA A 101 9.20 -13.98 14.17
C ALA A 101 10.06 -15.27 14.12
N GLU A 102 10.13 -16.01 15.22
CA GLU A 102 10.81 -17.30 15.29
C GLU A 102 10.14 -18.34 14.38
N GLY A 103 8.80 -18.43 14.39
CA GLY A 103 8.03 -19.33 13.51
C GLY A 103 8.27 -19.01 12.04
N ALA A 104 8.26 -17.74 11.68
CA ALA A 104 8.56 -17.28 10.32
C ALA A 104 10.00 -17.66 9.91
N ALA A 105 10.98 -17.46 10.80
CA ALA A 105 12.37 -17.82 10.55
C ALA A 105 12.54 -19.34 10.35
N LEU A 106 11.87 -20.17 11.16
CA LEU A 106 11.87 -21.63 11.02
C LEU A 106 11.23 -22.08 9.68
N ALA A 107 10.23 -21.35 9.22
CA ALA A 107 9.61 -21.58 7.90
C ALA A 107 10.45 -21.01 6.73
N GLY A 108 11.60 -20.40 7.00
CA GLY A 108 12.46 -19.78 5.98
C GLY A 108 11.90 -18.51 5.38
N LEU A 109 10.98 -17.83 6.07
CA LEU A 109 10.30 -16.62 5.64
C LEU A 109 11.01 -15.37 6.19
N ARG A 110 11.06 -14.30 5.37
CA ARG A 110 11.42 -12.98 5.87
C ARG A 110 10.16 -12.33 6.45
N TYR A 111 10.24 -11.91 7.69
CA TYR A 111 9.10 -11.37 8.43
C TYR A 111 9.44 -10.03 9.10
N ARG A 112 8.45 -9.14 9.19
CA ARG A 112 8.52 -7.87 9.91
C ARG A 112 7.16 -7.55 10.53
N ALA A 113 7.17 -7.20 11.81
CA ALA A 113 6.05 -6.55 12.46
C ALA A 113 6.21 -5.02 12.34
N VAL A 114 5.15 -4.34 11.89
CA VAL A 114 5.11 -2.87 11.76
C VAL A 114 4.21 -2.31 12.84
N PRO A 115 4.78 -1.61 13.83
CA PRO A 115 4.01 -1.07 14.95
C PRO A 115 3.18 0.15 14.53
N ARG A 116 2.05 0.36 15.22
CA ARG A 116 1.12 1.46 14.96
C ARG A 116 1.80 2.82 14.90
N ARG A 117 2.74 3.09 15.80
CA ARG A 117 3.50 4.35 15.85
C ARG A 117 4.21 4.66 14.52
N GLU A 118 4.75 3.65 13.85
CA GLU A 118 5.43 3.81 12.56
C GLU A 118 4.45 4.12 11.43
N VAL A 119 3.26 3.51 11.46
CA VAL A 119 2.22 3.75 10.45
C VAL A 119 1.56 5.12 10.61
N GLU A 120 1.40 5.58 11.83
CA GLU A 120 0.73 6.85 12.16
C GLU A 120 1.70 8.04 12.26
N GLU A 121 3.00 7.83 12.00
CA GLU A 121 4.00 8.88 12.05
C GLU A 121 3.82 9.89 10.89
N GLY A 122 3.89 11.18 11.23
CA GLY A 122 3.82 12.27 10.26
C GLY A 122 2.50 12.36 9.50
N PHE A 123 2.58 12.82 8.25
CA PHE A 123 1.40 13.10 7.40
C PHE A 123 1.17 12.04 6.32
N ARG A 124 2.12 11.11 6.13
CA ARG A 124 2.11 10.14 5.03
C ARG A 124 0.83 9.32 4.95
N LEU A 125 0.34 8.80 6.09
CA LEU A 125 -0.89 8.01 6.12
C LEU A 125 -2.12 8.84 5.72
N ALA A 126 -2.24 10.06 6.21
CA ALA A 126 -3.36 10.95 5.88
C ALA A 126 -3.38 11.28 4.40
N ASN A 127 -2.22 11.66 3.84
CA ASN A 127 -2.03 11.96 2.42
C ASN A 127 -2.29 10.72 1.54
N ALA A 128 -1.79 9.55 1.94
CA ALA A 128 -2.03 8.29 1.23
C ALA A 128 -3.52 7.93 1.17
N ARG A 129 -4.22 8.05 2.30
CA ARG A 129 -5.68 7.80 2.36
C ARG A 129 -6.46 8.73 1.43
N ASP A 130 -6.11 10.00 1.38
CA ASP A 130 -6.79 10.98 0.52
C ASP A 130 -6.54 10.69 -0.96
N MET A 131 -5.31 10.40 -1.37
CA MET A 131 -4.98 10.03 -2.75
C MET A 131 -5.64 8.71 -3.19
N LEU A 132 -5.69 7.71 -2.32
CA LEU A 132 -6.27 6.40 -2.64
C LEU A 132 -7.79 6.42 -2.82
N ARG A 133 -8.47 7.50 -2.44
CA ARG A 133 -9.89 7.72 -2.83
C ARG A 133 -10.05 7.77 -4.34
N TYR A 134 -9.01 8.17 -5.08
CA TYR A 134 -8.96 8.29 -6.53
C TYR A 134 -8.26 7.11 -7.23
N ALA A 135 -7.84 6.07 -6.50
CA ALA A 135 -7.08 4.94 -7.05
C ALA A 135 -7.80 4.22 -8.20
N ARG A 136 -9.13 4.21 -8.20
CA ARG A 136 -9.95 3.60 -9.27
C ARG A 136 -10.25 4.52 -10.44
N CYS A 137 -9.91 5.80 -10.33
CA CYS A 137 -10.03 6.76 -11.42
C CYS A 137 -8.92 6.52 -12.45
N ARG A 138 -9.13 7.02 -13.67
CA ARG A 138 -8.12 6.94 -14.72
C ARG A 138 -7.93 8.33 -15.33
N THR A 139 -6.70 8.82 -15.33
CA THR A 139 -6.37 10.08 -16.01
C THR A 139 -6.22 9.84 -17.51
N PRO A 140 -6.95 10.58 -18.37
CA PRO A 140 -6.83 10.50 -19.83
C PRO A 140 -5.40 10.76 -20.31
N LEU A 141 -5.06 10.19 -21.46
CA LEU A 141 -3.70 10.30 -22.02
C LEU A 141 -3.31 11.77 -22.26
N ASN A 142 -4.26 12.58 -22.79
CA ASN A 142 -3.96 13.98 -23.08
C ASN A 142 -3.64 14.79 -21.82
N ASP A 143 -4.34 14.57 -20.71
CA ASP A 143 -4.02 15.23 -19.44
C ASP A 143 -2.67 14.79 -18.90
N ARG A 144 -2.34 13.48 -19.01
CA ARG A 144 -1.01 12.97 -18.64
C ARG A 144 0.10 13.61 -19.45
N LEU A 145 -0.08 13.71 -20.77
CA LEU A 145 0.92 14.34 -21.65
C LEU A 145 1.09 15.83 -21.35
N ARG A 146 -0.02 16.56 -21.18
CA ARG A 146 0.03 17.99 -20.80
C ARG A 146 0.78 18.20 -19.49
N MET A 147 0.49 17.38 -18.47
CA MET A 147 1.13 17.48 -17.17
C MET A 147 2.64 17.19 -17.25
N LEU A 148 3.01 16.11 -17.95
CA LEU A 148 4.42 15.75 -18.10
C LEU A 148 5.21 16.78 -18.93
N SER A 149 4.61 17.38 -19.96
CA SER A 149 5.22 18.47 -20.74
C SER A 149 5.40 19.73 -19.90
N ALA A 150 4.37 20.12 -19.13
CA ALA A 150 4.47 21.28 -18.25
C ALA A 150 5.57 21.12 -17.18
N LEU A 151 5.71 19.92 -16.62
CA LEU A 151 6.80 19.60 -15.69
C LEU A 151 8.19 19.55 -16.37
N GLU A 152 8.25 19.15 -17.63
CA GLU A 152 9.49 19.17 -18.41
C GLU A 152 9.99 20.61 -18.64
N GLU A 153 9.06 21.52 -18.93
CA GLU A 153 9.35 22.94 -19.21
C GLU A 153 9.71 23.70 -17.93
N ALA A 154 8.93 23.50 -16.85
CA ALA A 154 9.06 24.26 -15.60
C ALA A 154 10.01 23.63 -14.58
N GLY A 155 10.36 22.33 -14.72
CA GLY A 155 11.11 21.54 -13.75
C GLY A 155 10.25 21.09 -12.55
N SER A 156 9.41 21.96 -12.03
CA SER A 156 8.44 21.67 -10.98
C SER A 156 7.26 22.64 -11.04
N LEU A 157 6.13 22.22 -10.51
CA LEU A 157 4.91 23.03 -10.39
C LEU A 157 4.36 22.87 -8.96
N THR A 158 3.63 23.86 -8.47
CA THR A 158 2.79 23.66 -7.28
C THR A 158 1.49 22.93 -7.67
N ILE A 159 0.80 22.34 -6.69
CA ILE A 159 -0.54 21.77 -6.95
C ILE A 159 -1.48 22.84 -7.51
N ALA A 160 -1.42 24.08 -7.01
CA ALA A 160 -2.22 25.18 -7.53
C ALA A 160 -1.95 25.43 -9.02
N ASP A 161 -0.67 25.43 -9.45
CA ASP A 161 -0.31 25.60 -10.86
C ASP A 161 -0.81 24.42 -11.72
N CYS A 162 -0.74 23.19 -11.19
CA CYS A 162 -1.22 22.00 -11.88
C CYS A 162 -2.71 22.08 -12.26
N PHE A 163 -3.52 22.85 -11.53
CA PHE A 163 -4.96 22.99 -11.82
C PHE A 163 -5.21 23.58 -13.21
N GLN A 164 -4.31 24.39 -13.73
CA GLN A 164 -4.42 24.99 -15.06
C GLN A 164 -4.07 24.00 -16.19
N VAL A 165 -3.42 22.88 -15.86
CA VAL A 165 -2.91 21.91 -16.85
C VAL A 165 -4.00 20.90 -17.26
N PHE A 166 -4.82 20.46 -16.33
CA PHE A 166 -5.88 19.47 -16.59
C PHE A 166 -7.05 20.08 -17.35
N ARG A 167 -7.60 19.35 -18.32
CA ARG A 167 -8.73 19.76 -19.19
C ARG A 167 -9.87 18.75 -19.21
N GLU A 168 -9.57 17.47 -19.05
CA GLU A 168 -10.52 16.38 -19.20
C GLU A 168 -10.85 15.71 -17.86
N THR A 169 -9.97 15.88 -16.85
CA THR A 169 -10.10 15.31 -15.52
C THR A 169 -10.06 16.40 -14.46
N GLN A 170 -10.76 16.20 -13.36
CA GLN A 170 -10.63 17.03 -12.17
C GLN A 170 -9.16 17.02 -11.69
N PRO A 171 -8.52 18.19 -11.47
CA PRO A 171 -7.08 18.27 -11.18
C PRO A 171 -6.62 17.36 -10.05
N LEU A 172 -7.30 17.39 -8.89
CA LEU A 172 -6.92 16.52 -7.75
C LEU A 172 -7.02 15.03 -8.07
N THR A 173 -8.02 14.63 -8.85
CA THR A 173 -8.15 13.24 -9.33
C THR A 173 -6.96 12.87 -10.22
N GLY A 174 -6.62 13.76 -11.17
CA GLY A 174 -5.52 13.55 -12.10
C GLY A 174 -4.16 13.48 -11.39
N ILE A 175 -3.88 14.43 -10.50
CA ILE A 175 -2.65 14.49 -9.70
C ILE A 175 -2.51 13.23 -8.85
N SER A 176 -3.55 12.87 -8.08
CA SER A 176 -3.53 11.68 -7.23
C SER A 176 -3.28 10.41 -8.04
N TRP A 177 -3.97 10.24 -9.17
CA TRP A 177 -3.77 9.09 -10.04
C TRP A 177 -2.33 9.06 -10.59
N MET A 178 -1.80 10.18 -11.07
CA MET A 178 -0.44 10.25 -11.63
C MET A 178 0.63 9.97 -10.57
N TYR A 179 0.44 10.42 -9.33
CA TYR A 179 1.32 10.09 -8.21
C TYR A 179 1.29 8.58 -7.89
N LEU A 180 0.11 8.02 -7.69
CA LEU A 180 -0.07 6.60 -7.37
C LEU A 180 0.50 5.67 -8.47
N HIS A 181 0.56 6.15 -9.72
CA HIS A 181 1.13 5.41 -10.86
C HIS A 181 2.58 5.81 -11.18
N ARG A 182 3.26 6.51 -10.27
CA ARG A 182 4.68 6.87 -10.40
C ARG A 182 5.01 7.63 -11.69
N LEU A 183 4.14 8.53 -12.12
CA LEU A 183 4.40 9.47 -13.22
C LEU A 183 4.91 10.80 -12.70
N ILE A 184 4.51 11.17 -11.50
CA ILE A 184 4.94 12.37 -10.77
C ILE A 184 5.32 12.00 -9.33
N SER A 185 6.07 12.87 -8.68
CA SER A 185 6.45 12.76 -7.27
C SER A 185 6.07 14.03 -6.50
N MET A 186 5.77 13.87 -5.23
CA MET A 186 5.50 14.94 -4.25
C MET A 186 6.02 14.47 -2.90
N ASP A 187 6.39 15.40 -2.04
CA ASP A 187 6.59 15.09 -0.63
C ASP A 187 5.22 14.89 0.04
N ILE A 188 5.05 13.75 0.68
CA ILE A 188 3.82 13.39 1.41
C ILE A 188 4.08 13.13 2.89
N ASP A 189 5.30 13.34 3.36
CA ASP A 189 5.75 13.00 4.70
C ASP A 189 5.78 14.22 5.63
N GLU A 190 6.26 15.36 5.15
CA GLU A 190 6.53 16.56 5.95
C GLU A 190 5.27 17.37 6.28
N ALA A 191 4.27 17.37 5.39
CA ALA A 191 3.05 18.16 5.57
C ALA A 191 1.83 17.51 4.88
N MET A 192 0.63 17.99 5.23
CA MET A 192 -0.56 17.69 4.43
C MET A 192 -0.43 18.26 3.03
N ILE A 193 -0.82 17.46 2.02
CA ILE A 193 -0.88 17.93 0.64
C ILE A 193 -1.81 19.14 0.54
N GLY A 194 -1.28 20.24 -0.01
CA GLY A 194 -1.97 21.51 -0.15
C GLY A 194 -1.62 22.23 -1.44
N PRO A 195 -2.16 23.44 -1.66
CA PRO A 195 -1.93 24.22 -2.88
C PRO A 195 -0.46 24.47 -3.21
N ASP A 196 0.38 24.63 -2.17
CA ASP A 196 1.81 24.95 -2.30
C ASP A 196 2.70 23.70 -2.39
N THR A 197 2.13 22.50 -2.26
CA THR A 197 2.88 21.24 -2.39
C THR A 197 3.50 21.15 -3.79
N VAL A 198 4.83 20.90 -3.82
CA VAL A 198 5.60 20.87 -5.05
C VAL A 198 5.49 19.51 -5.73
N VAL A 199 5.15 19.56 -7.00
CA VAL A 199 5.03 18.40 -7.90
C VAL A 199 6.21 18.38 -8.86
N ARG A 200 6.83 17.19 -9.03
CA ARG A 200 7.94 16.95 -9.98
C ARG A 200 7.65 15.71 -10.82
N ARG A 201 8.39 15.53 -11.89
CA ARG A 201 8.39 14.23 -12.58
C ARG A 201 8.92 13.15 -11.64
N TYR A 202 8.36 11.96 -11.74
CA TYR A 202 8.91 10.81 -11.01
C TYR A 202 10.33 10.52 -11.52
N PRO A 203 11.34 10.38 -10.65
CA PRO A 203 12.69 10.03 -11.07
C PRO A 203 12.70 8.65 -11.76
N ARG A 204 13.50 8.54 -12.83
CA ARG A 204 13.69 7.29 -13.56
C ARG A 204 14.82 6.47 -12.95
#